data_3f1c36c13dc4dad67a080c04675e8895
#
_entry.id   3f1c36c13dc4dad67a080c04675e8895
#
_cell.length_a   1.000
_cell.length_b   1.000
_cell.length_c   1.000
_cell.angle_alpha   90.00
_cell.angle_beta   90.00
_cell.angle_gamma   90.00
#
_symmetry.space_group_name_H-M   'P 1'
#
loop_
_entity.id
_entity.type
_entity.pdbx_description
1 polymer ?
#
loop_
_entity_poly.entity_id
_entity_poly.type
_entity_poly.pdbx_seq_one_letter_code
_entity_poly.pdbx_strand_id
1 'polypeptide(L)'
;MNISIPYHEIQDIIKKEKGIGLDISHIEHNVLGVGIRMPIVGLVTFNVKYLDFDGHHIRLQLVNNVLNMIVVQLVGMVNRLIGKDILSKEGNDILKVSLDQFPEVINALQRFDVRSIDFNSTSLDVCLFLK
;
A
#
# COMPACT_ATOMS: atom_id res chain seq x y z
N MET A 1 8.96 -16.84 10.36
CA MET A 1 9.90 -16.07 9.53
C MET A 1 9.43 -14.63 9.46
N ASN A 2 10.32 -13.71 9.72
CA ASN A 2 10.00 -12.28 9.65
C ASN A 2 10.70 -11.64 8.48
N ILE A 3 9.96 -10.85 7.70
CA ILE A 3 10.48 -10.06 6.59
C ILE A 3 10.31 -8.60 6.96
N SER A 4 11.39 -7.84 6.86
CA SER A 4 11.38 -6.41 7.15
C SER A 4 11.79 -5.65 5.89
N ILE A 5 10.91 -4.77 5.42
CA ILE A 5 11.14 -4.01 4.19
C ILE A 5 11.21 -2.52 4.56
N PRO A 6 12.39 -1.90 4.48
CA PRO A 6 12.51 -0.46 4.73
C PRO A 6 11.67 0.36 3.75
N TYR A 7 11.07 1.43 4.24
CA TYR A 7 10.20 2.27 3.39
C TYR A 7 10.96 2.90 2.23
N HIS A 8 12.22 3.29 2.46
CA HIS A 8 13.01 3.89 1.38
C HIS A 8 13.29 2.89 0.24
N GLU A 9 13.39 1.60 0.52
CA GLU A 9 13.51 0.58 -0.52
C GLU A 9 12.24 0.46 -1.34
N ILE A 10 11.08 0.53 -0.70
CA ILE A 10 9.78 0.53 -1.40
C ILE A 10 9.69 1.74 -2.32
N GLN A 11 10.06 2.92 -1.81
CA GLN A 11 10.05 4.16 -2.59
C GLN A 11 10.96 4.07 -3.81
N ASP A 12 12.18 3.55 -3.62
CA ASP A 12 13.17 3.45 -4.69
C ASP A 12 12.75 2.46 -5.78
N ILE A 13 12.20 1.30 -5.38
CA ILE A 13 11.73 0.29 -6.31
C ILE A 13 10.55 0.82 -7.14
N ILE A 14 9.59 1.45 -6.50
CA ILE A 14 8.41 2.00 -7.19
C ILE A 14 8.80 3.10 -8.15
N LYS A 15 9.72 3.97 -7.75
CA LYS A 15 10.20 5.03 -8.63
C LYS A 15 10.98 4.47 -9.82
N LYS A 16 11.86 3.50 -9.58
CA LYS A 16 12.68 2.89 -10.62
C LYS A 16 11.85 2.11 -11.63
N GLU A 17 10.91 1.31 -11.16
CA GLU A 17 10.15 0.40 -12.02
C GLU A 17 8.91 1.03 -12.63
N LYS A 18 8.27 1.97 -11.92
CA LYS A 18 6.98 2.55 -12.33
C LYS A 18 7.01 4.06 -12.55
N GLY A 19 8.11 4.72 -12.20
CA GLY A 19 8.23 6.17 -12.35
C GLY A 19 7.35 6.98 -11.40
N ILE A 20 6.82 6.36 -10.35
CA ILE A 20 5.94 7.02 -9.39
C ILE A 20 6.79 7.61 -8.26
N GLY A 21 6.71 8.93 -8.05
CA GLY A 21 7.31 9.60 -6.90
C GLY A 21 6.47 9.36 -5.66
N LEU A 22 6.96 8.51 -4.77
CA LEU A 22 6.27 8.12 -3.54
C LEU A 22 7.13 8.46 -2.34
N ASP A 23 6.58 9.16 -1.36
CA ASP A 23 7.19 9.41 -0.07
C ASP A 23 6.41 8.70 1.02
N ILE A 24 7.10 7.92 1.84
CA ILE A 24 6.49 7.21 2.97
C ILE A 24 7.16 7.70 4.24
N SER A 25 6.36 8.09 5.22
CA SER A 25 6.83 8.48 6.54
C SER A 25 6.01 7.78 7.62
N HIS A 26 6.62 7.51 8.76
CA HIS A 26 5.95 6.89 9.89
C HIS A 26 5.32 7.98 10.76
N ILE A 27 4.03 7.85 11.05
CA ILE A 27 3.29 8.77 11.93
C ILE A 27 3.19 8.16 13.33
N GLU A 28 2.62 6.97 13.42
CA GLU A 28 2.53 6.18 14.66
C GLU A 28 2.38 4.70 14.29
N HIS A 29 2.28 3.81 15.27
CA HIS A 29 2.14 2.38 14.99
C HIS A 29 0.96 2.12 14.05
N ASN A 30 1.25 1.43 12.95
CA ASN A 30 0.30 1.08 11.88
C ASN A 30 -0.31 2.27 11.13
N VAL A 31 0.23 3.48 11.28
CA VAL A 31 -0.18 4.66 10.53
C VAL A 31 1.01 5.24 9.78
N LEU A 32 0.87 5.35 8.47
CA LEU A 32 1.89 5.94 7.59
C LEU A 32 1.37 7.22 6.97
N GLY A 33 2.26 8.19 6.83
CA GLY A 33 2.06 9.33 5.94
C GLY A 33 2.54 8.96 4.54
N VAL A 34 1.73 9.22 3.54
CA VAL A 34 2.03 8.92 2.15
C VAL A 34 1.92 10.19 1.32
N GLY A 35 2.97 10.49 0.56
CA GLY A 35 2.96 11.57 -0.42
C GLY A 35 3.14 10.99 -1.82
N ILE A 36 2.28 11.37 -2.74
CA ILE A 36 2.34 10.94 -4.15
C ILE A 36 2.23 12.16 -5.05
N ARG A 37 3.12 12.25 -6.04
CA ARG A 37 3.02 13.29 -7.06
C ARG A 37 2.05 12.83 -8.14
N MET A 38 1.00 13.63 -8.32
CA MET A 38 -0.03 13.37 -9.31
C MET A 38 0.02 14.41 -10.42
N PRO A 39 -0.26 14.01 -11.68
CA PRO A 39 -0.40 14.98 -12.77
C PRO A 39 -1.49 15.99 -12.43
N ILE A 40 -1.27 17.26 -12.81
CA ILE A 40 -2.21 18.38 -12.66
C ILE A 40 -2.38 18.82 -11.20
N VAL A 41 -2.68 17.89 -10.29
CA VAL A 41 -2.94 18.20 -8.87
C VAL A 41 -1.64 18.51 -8.11
N GLY A 42 -0.52 17.91 -8.52
CA GLY A 42 0.77 18.04 -7.83
C GLY A 42 0.93 17.05 -6.69
N LEU A 43 1.62 17.44 -5.63
CA LEU A 43 1.87 16.59 -4.49
C LEU A 43 0.60 16.43 -3.63
N VAL A 44 0.15 15.20 -3.48
CA VAL A 44 -0.98 14.83 -2.60
C VAL A 44 -0.43 14.06 -1.42
N THR A 45 -0.77 14.49 -0.21
CA THR A 45 -0.38 13.83 1.03
C THR A 45 -1.60 13.35 1.80
N PHE A 46 -1.50 12.17 2.37
CA PHE A 46 -2.57 11.59 3.20
C PHE A 46 -1.98 10.59 4.17
N ASN A 47 -2.72 10.27 5.22
CA ASN A 47 -2.32 9.26 6.19
C ASN A 47 -3.18 8.01 6.00
N VAL A 48 -2.54 6.84 6.08
CA VAL A 48 -3.21 5.55 5.97
C VAL A 48 -2.95 4.72 7.21
N LYS A 49 -3.99 4.05 7.70
CA LYS A 49 -3.90 3.13 8.81
C LYS A 49 -4.15 1.71 8.33
N TYR A 50 -3.25 0.80 8.71
CA TYR A 50 -3.45 -0.62 8.43
C TYR A 50 -4.65 -1.15 9.23
N LEU A 51 -5.59 -1.78 8.56
CA LEU A 51 -6.76 -2.39 9.21
C LEU A 51 -6.63 -3.90 9.31
N ASP A 52 -6.54 -4.58 8.17
CA ASP A 52 -6.49 -6.04 8.13
C ASP A 52 -5.95 -6.56 6.80
N PHE A 53 -5.70 -7.86 6.78
CA PHE A 53 -5.34 -8.62 5.61
C PHE A 53 -6.20 -9.90 5.58
N ASP A 54 -6.97 -10.08 4.49
CA ASP A 54 -7.93 -11.17 4.36
C ASP A 54 -7.40 -12.38 3.58
N GLY A 55 -6.11 -12.40 3.26
CA GLY A 55 -5.49 -13.43 2.43
C GLY A 55 -5.31 -13.02 0.97
N HIS A 56 -6.02 -12.01 0.50
CA HIS A 56 -5.97 -11.49 -0.87
C HIS A 56 -5.79 -9.98 -0.91
N HIS A 57 -6.37 -9.26 0.06
CA HIS A 57 -6.42 -7.80 0.07
C HIS A 57 -5.88 -7.26 1.38
N ILE A 58 -5.06 -6.21 1.28
CA ILE A 58 -4.72 -5.36 2.42
C ILE A 58 -5.72 -4.22 2.44
N ARG A 59 -6.37 -4.00 3.58
CA ARG A 59 -7.31 -2.89 3.77
C ARG A 59 -6.64 -1.80 4.58
N LEU A 60 -6.70 -0.59 4.04
CA LEU A 60 -6.11 0.61 4.63
C LEU A 60 -7.20 1.65 4.83
N GLN A 61 -7.21 2.30 5.98
CA GLN A 61 -8.13 3.40 6.24
C GLN A 61 -7.45 4.74 5.99
N LEU A 62 -8.12 5.61 5.24
CA LEU A 62 -7.70 7.01 5.11
C LEU A 62 -8.07 7.75 6.38
N VAL A 63 -7.07 8.23 7.11
CA VAL A 63 -7.26 8.86 8.42
C VAL A 63 -7.61 10.35 8.29
N ASN A 64 -7.11 11.00 7.25
CA ASN A 64 -7.39 12.40 6.97
C ASN A 64 -8.60 12.53 6.06
N ASN A 65 -9.27 13.69 6.15
CA ASN A 65 -10.30 14.03 5.18
C ASN A 65 -9.67 14.33 3.82
N VAL A 66 -9.60 13.32 2.96
CA VAL A 66 -9.15 13.47 1.58
C VAL A 66 -10.37 13.59 0.71
N LEU A 67 -10.39 14.57 -0.20
CA LEU A 67 -11.49 14.74 -1.13
C LEU A 67 -11.69 13.46 -1.95
N ASN A 68 -12.92 12.98 -2.00
CA ASN A 68 -13.27 11.76 -2.71
C ASN A 68 -12.80 11.76 -4.16
N MET A 69 -12.88 12.92 -4.83
CA MET A 69 -12.41 13.09 -6.20
C MET A 69 -10.92 12.81 -6.33
N ILE A 70 -10.10 13.23 -5.36
CA ILE A 70 -8.65 12.99 -5.35
C ILE A 70 -8.37 11.50 -5.16
N VAL A 71 -9.12 10.84 -4.28
CA VAL A 71 -8.97 9.40 -4.04
C VAL A 71 -9.28 8.60 -5.30
N VAL A 72 -10.37 8.95 -6.00
CA VAL A 72 -10.75 8.28 -7.25
C VAL A 72 -9.66 8.46 -8.31
N GLN A 73 -9.10 9.67 -8.44
CA GLN A 73 -8.01 9.93 -9.37
C GLN A 73 -6.74 9.15 -9.01
N LEU A 74 -6.42 9.06 -7.72
CA LEU A 74 -5.27 8.31 -7.24
C LEU A 74 -5.40 6.83 -7.60
N VAL A 75 -6.55 6.22 -7.31
CA VAL A 75 -6.83 4.81 -7.64
C VAL A 75 -6.66 4.57 -9.15
N GLY A 76 -7.27 5.41 -9.97
CA GLY A 76 -7.17 5.30 -11.43
C GLY A 76 -5.75 5.45 -11.94
N MET A 77 -5.00 6.42 -11.41
CA MET A 77 -3.61 6.65 -11.82
C MET A 77 -2.71 5.47 -11.47
N VAL A 78 -2.78 4.98 -10.24
CA VAL A 78 -1.93 3.87 -9.78
C VAL A 78 -2.22 2.61 -10.58
N ASN A 79 -3.49 2.26 -10.77
CA ASN A 79 -3.88 1.09 -11.53
C ASN A 79 -3.40 1.17 -12.99
N ARG A 80 -3.51 2.35 -13.60
CA ARG A 80 -3.05 2.55 -14.97
C ARG A 80 -1.53 2.44 -15.09
N LEU A 81 -0.78 3.04 -14.16
CA LEU A 81 0.69 3.00 -14.20
C LEU A 81 1.24 1.60 -13.94
N ILE A 82 0.60 0.85 -13.08
CA ILE A 82 0.99 -0.53 -12.78
C ILE A 82 0.47 -1.49 -13.85
N GLY A 83 -0.61 -1.13 -14.54
CA GLY A 83 -1.23 -1.96 -15.56
C GLY A 83 -2.10 -3.09 -15.00
N LYS A 84 -2.50 -2.98 -13.75
CA LYS A 84 -3.34 -3.97 -13.06
C LYS A 84 -4.28 -3.24 -12.10
N ASP A 85 -5.42 -3.84 -11.82
CA ASP A 85 -6.40 -3.31 -10.87
C ASP A 85 -5.99 -3.68 -9.43
N ILE A 86 -4.94 -3.04 -8.92
CA ILE A 86 -4.42 -3.34 -7.58
C ILE A 86 -5.05 -2.51 -6.48
N LEU A 87 -5.51 -1.30 -6.80
CA LEU A 87 -6.20 -0.45 -5.83
C LEU A 87 -7.67 -0.37 -6.14
N SER A 88 -8.48 -0.43 -5.10
CA SER A 88 -9.91 -0.15 -5.17
C SER A 88 -10.34 0.61 -3.95
N LYS A 89 -11.48 1.29 -4.06
CA LYS A 89 -12.06 2.06 -2.98
C LYS A 89 -13.26 1.32 -2.42
N GLU A 90 -13.30 1.17 -1.10
CA GLU A 90 -14.43 0.59 -0.39
C GLU A 90 -15.02 1.65 0.54
N GLY A 91 -16.23 2.11 0.26
CA GLY A 91 -16.80 3.22 1.00
C GLY A 91 -16.08 4.53 0.72
N ASN A 92 -16.05 5.44 1.68
CA ASN A 92 -15.46 6.77 1.52
C ASN A 92 -14.03 6.88 2.03
N ASP A 93 -13.60 5.94 2.89
CA ASP A 93 -12.34 6.06 3.61
C ASP A 93 -11.47 4.80 3.59
N ILE A 94 -11.88 3.76 2.88
CA ILE A 94 -11.12 2.50 2.83
C ILE A 94 -10.50 2.32 1.44
N LEU A 95 -9.20 2.05 1.41
CA LEU A 95 -8.48 1.60 0.23
C LEU A 95 -8.17 0.11 0.38
N LYS A 96 -8.44 -0.65 -0.67
CA LYS A 96 -8.07 -2.07 -0.75
C LYS A 96 -6.93 -2.25 -1.73
N VAL A 97 -5.88 -2.93 -1.29
CA VAL A 97 -4.74 -3.29 -2.14
C VAL A 97 -4.87 -4.78 -2.46
N SER A 98 -5.06 -5.10 -3.72
CA SER A 98 -5.26 -6.48 -4.18
C SER A 98 -3.90 -7.12 -4.48
N LEU A 99 -3.46 -8.03 -3.61
CA LEU A 99 -2.21 -8.75 -3.79
C LEU A 99 -2.34 -9.92 -4.76
N ASP A 100 -3.55 -10.39 -5.01
CA ASP A 100 -3.82 -11.52 -5.90
C ASP A 100 -3.68 -11.17 -7.39
N GLN A 101 -3.34 -9.92 -7.72
CA GLN A 101 -3.00 -9.52 -9.08
C GLN A 101 -1.56 -9.88 -9.49
N PHE A 102 -0.75 -10.33 -8.54
CA PHE A 102 0.66 -10.66 -8.77
C PHE A 102 0.87 -12.17 -8.59
N PRO A 103 1.25 -12.90 -9.68
CA PRO A 103 1.46 -14.35 -9.60
C PRO A 103 2.50 -14.76 -8.55
N GLU A 104 3.55 -13.96 -8.37
CA GLU A 104 4.59 -14.22 -7.38
C GLU A 104 4.04 -14.19 -5.95
N VAL A 105 3.12 -13.27 -5.69
CA VAL A 105 2.47 -13.14 -4.38
C VAL A 105 1.52 -14.30 -4.16
N ILE A 106 0.74 -14.67 -5.17
CA ILE A 106 -0.18 -15.83 -5.10
C ILE A 106 0.61 -17.10 -4.75
N ASN A 107 1.74 -17.32 -5.43
CA ASN A 107 2.59 -18.49 -5.17
C ASN A 107 3.13 -18.49 -3.74
N ALA A 108 3.57 -17.32 -3.26
CA ALA A 108 4.05 -17.19 -1.88
C ALA A 108 2.95 -17.48 -0.86
N LEU A 109 1.74 -16.98 -1.10
CA LEU A 109 0.59 -17.17 -0.19
C LEU A 109 0.08 -18.62 -0.18
N GLN A 110 0.41 -19.42 -1.18
CA GLN A 110 0.14 -20.87 -1.16
C GLN A 110 1.05 -21.61 -0.19
N ARG A 111 2.22 -21.08 0.10
CA ARG A 111 3.24 -21.73 0.94
C ARG A 111 3.30 -21.18 2.36
N PHE A 112 2.89 -19.94 2.56
CA PHE A 112 3.02 -19.23 3.82
C PHE A 112 1.70 -18.64 4.28
N ASP A 113 1.47 -18.70 5.59
CA ASP A 113 0.41 -17.92 6.24
C ASP A 113 1.00 -16.59 6.72
N VAL A 114 0.30 -15.50 6.43
CA VAL A 114 0.65 -14.19 6.97
C VAL A 114 0.03 -14.08 8.36
N ARG A 115 0.89 -14.01 9.38
CA ARG A 115 0.44 -13.91 10.78
C ARG A 115 0.21 -12.48 11.21
N SER A 116 1.07 -11.57 10.77
CA SER A 116 0.94 -10.17 11.11
C SER A 116 1.61 -9.30 10.06
N ILE A 117 1.08 -8.08 9.92
CA ILE A 117 1.67 -7.00 9.15
C ILE A 117 1.71 -5.79 10.07
N ASP A 118 2.89 -5.20 10.25
CA ASP A 118 3.07 -4.05 11.11
C ASP A 118 3.78 -2.93 10.37
N PHE A 119 3.25 -1.71 10.47
CA PHE A 119 3.89 -0.50 9.96
C PHE A 119 4.72 0.11 11.09
N ASN A 120 6.00 -0.24 11.14
CA ASN A 120 6.92 0.23 12.18
C ASN A 120 7.59 1.54 11.78
N SER A 121 8.51 2.02 12.60
CA SER A 121 9.09 3.37 12.44
C SER A 121 9.92 3.54 11.16
N THR A 122 10.58 2.49 10.70
CA THR A 122 11.46 2.56 9.51
C THR A 122 11.14 1.51 8.46
N SER A 123 10.27 0.55 8.77
CA SER A 123 10.04 -0.59 7.90
C SER A 123 8.63 -1.15 8.03
N LEU A 124 8.19 -1.79 6.96
CA LEU A 124 7.03 -2.67 6.94
C LEU A 124 7.51 -4.06 7.34
N ASP A 125 6.95 -4.60 8.41
CA ASP A 125 7.34 -5.91 8.93
C ASP A 125 6.22 -6.91 8.73
N VAL A 126 6.55 -8.06 8.14
CA VAL A 126 5.61 -9.14 7.87
C VAL A 126 6.10 -10.40 8.56
N CYS A 127 5.23 -11.00 9.38
CA CYS A 127 5.50 -12.27 10.03
C CYS A 127 4.80 -13.38 9.25
N LEU A 128 5.59 -14.36 8.80
CA LEU A 128 5.12 -15.49 7.99
C LEU A 128 5.37 -16.81 8.70
N PHE A 129 4.44 -17.74 8.53
CA PHE A 129 4.62 -19.14 8.96
C PHE A 129 4.40 -20.06 7.77
N LEU A 130 5.20 -21.11 7.70
CA LEU A 130 5.06 -22.14 6.67
C LEU A 130 3.74 -22.90 6.88
N LYS A 131 2.99 -23.06 5.80
CA LYS A 131 1.76 -23.84 5.83
C LYS A 131 2.04 -25.34 6.02
#